data_68d22f400f638afd332043ce9ad80887
#
_entry.id   68d22f400f638afd332043ce9ad80887
#
_cell.length_a   1.000
_cell.length_b   1.000
_cell.length_c   1.000
_cell.angle_alpha   90.00
_cell.angle_beta   90.00
_cell.angle_gamma   90.00
#
_symmetry.space_group_name_H-M   'P 1'
#
loop_
_entity.id
_entity.type
_entity.pdbx_description
1 polymer ?
#
loop_
_entity_poly.entity_id
_entity_poly.type
_entity_poly.pdbx_seq_one_letter_code
_entity_poly.pdbx_strand_id
1 'polypeptide(L)'
;MSLHGLLSVTIGVPNVEQTAAYYAEFGLAPHADGWFSTLDAGRQLRLVAAPTRRLIALRVGVDDADDLARAAANLARLGVPADLRGTSLEATEPVTGVRVGLDVAPRTRQDPVPATAYNGPGRFDRQGSRAPGFTRQGRVRPRKLGHAVLGSTDPRATMSFFTDGLGF
;
A
#
# COMPACT_ATOMS: atom_id res chain seq x y z
N MET A 1 11.08 12.08 9.22
CA MET A 1 10.94 11.35 7.94
C MET A 1 9.48 11.38 7.55
N SER A 2 9.18 11.71 6.30
CA SER A 2 7.80 11.95 5.84
C SER A 2 7.32 10.85 4.91
N LEU A 3 7.07 9.65 5.45
CA LEU A 3 6.33 8.63 4.73
C LEU A 3 4.89 9.10 4.51
N HIS A 4 4.39 9.04 3.28
CA HIS A 4 3.08 9.66 3.00
C HIS A 4 2.06 8.76 2.29
N GLY A 5 2.41 7.58 1.85
CA GLY A 5 1.42 6.68 1.24
C GLY A 5 2.03 5.46 0.58
N LEU A 6 1.22 4.40 0.49
CA LEU A 6 1.54 3.24 -0.31
C LEU A 6 1.49 3.59 -1.80
N LEU A 7 2.62 3.45 -2.48
CA LEU A 7 2.70 3.63 -3.92
C LEU A 7 2.25 2.37 -4.65
N SER A 8 2.73 1.20 -4.20
CA SER A 8 2.30 -0.06 -4.78
C SER A 8 2.57 -1.26 -3.88
N VAL A 9 1.88 -2.37 -4.18
CA VAL A 9 2.18 -3.71 -3.67
C VAL A 9 2.32 -4.69 -4.83
N THR A 10 3.21 -5.66 -4.67
CA THR A 10 3.31 -6.83 -5.55
C THR A 10 2.88 -8.06 -4.75
N ILE A 11 1.87 -8.76 -5.23
CA ILE A 11 1.35 -9.99 -4.62
C ILE A 11 1.69 -11.17 -5.53
N GLY A 12 2.34 -12.16 -4.96
CA GLY A 12 2.53 -13.46 -5.58
C GLY A 12 1.27 -14.32 -5.39
N VAL A 13 0.82 -14.99 -6.44
CA VAL A 13 -0.38 -15.84 -6.41
C VAL A 13 -0.20 -17.09 -7.27
N PRO A 14 -0.81 -18.24 -6.91
CA PRO A 14 -0.71 -19.45 -7.68
C PRO A 14 -1.38 -19.36 -9.06
N ASN A 15 -2.51 -18.65 -9.14
CA ASN A 15 -3.25 -18.45 -10.37
C ASN A 15 -3.39 -16.96 -10.65
N VAL A 16 -2.50 -16.45 -11.51
CA VAL A 16 -2.47 -15.02 -11.89
C VAL A 16 -3.72 -14.63 -12.68
N GLU A 17 -4.16 -15.46 -13.62
CA GLU A 17 -5.30 -15.16 -14.49
C GLU A 17 -6.60 -15.02 -13.67
N GLN A 18 -6.89 -16.02 -12.83
CA GLN A 18 -8.08 -15.99 -11.97
C GLN A 18 -8.06 -14.80 -11.01
N THR A 19 -6.90 -14.51 -10.41
CA THR A 19 -6.75 -13.39 -9.49
C THR A 19 -6.87 -12.05 -10.20
N ALA A 20 -6.36 -11.97 -11.43
CA ALA A 20 -6.50 -10.78 -12.28
C ALA A 20 -7.97 -10.51 -12.64
N ALA A 21 -8.72 -11.56 -13.03
CA ALA A 21 -10.16 -11.45 -13.28
C ALA A 21 -10.91 -10.92 -12.05
N TYR A 22 -10.61 -11.45 -10.86
CA TYR A 22 -11.19 -10.98 -9.60
C TYR A 22 -10.94 -9.48 -9.36
N TYR A 23 -9.70 -9.00 -9.51
CA TYR A 23 -9.40 -7.59 -9.27
C TYR A 23 -9.99 -6.67 -10.34
N ALA A 24 -10.11 -7.13 -11.59
CA ALA A 24 -10.80 -6.40 -12.63
C ALA A 24 -12.31 -6.29 -12.33
N GLU A 25 -12.94 -7.37 -11.85
CA GLU A 25 -14.34 -7.37 -11.41
C GLU A 25 -14.54 -6.49 -10.17
N PHE A 26 -13.59 -6.52 -9.23
CA PHE A 26 -13.57 -5.64 -8.06
C PHE A 26 -13.49 -4.16 -8.41
N GLY A 27 -13.12 -3.81 -9.64
CA GLY A 27 -13.15 -2.45 -10.17
C GLY A 27 -11.79 -1.78 -10.34
N LEU A 28 -10.68 -2.53 -10.21
CA LEU A 28 -9.37 -2.04 -10.58
C LEU A 28 -9.20 -2.08 -12.12
N ALA A 29 -8.48 -1.12 -12.67
CA ALA A 29 -8.20 -1.08 -14.11
C ALA A 29 -6.96 -1.94 -14.43
N PRO A 30 -7.11 -3.03 -15.20
CA PRO A 30 -5.98 -3.89 -15.57
C PRO A 30 -5.07 -3.20 -16.60
N HIS A 31 -3.78 -3.51 -16.53
CA HIS A 31 -2.76 -3.16 -17.50
C HIS A 31 -1.99 -4.41 -17.95
N ALA A 32 -1.18 -4.27 -19.01
CA ALA A 32 -0.19 -5.27 -19.35
C ALA A 32 0.74 -5.56 -18.16
N ASP A 33 1.47 -6.68 -18.18
CA ASP A 33 2.50 -7.03 -17.17
C ASP A 33 1.97 -7.23 -15.72
N GLY A 34 0.66 -7.53 -15.57
CA GLY A 34 0.05 -7.86 -14.27
C GLY A 34 -0.20 -6.66 -13.35
N TRP A 35 -0.12 -5.44 -13.87
CA TRP A 35 -0.43 -4.24 -13.11
C TRP A 35 -1.93 -3.90 -13.13
N PHE A 36 -2.37 -3.25 -12.04
CA PHE A 36 -3.72 -2.71 -11.87
C PHE A 36 -3.66 -1.31 -11.28
N SER A 37 -4.49 -0.43 -11.83
CA SER A 37 -4.64 0.94 -11.32
C SER A 37 -5.87 1.10 -10.46
N THR A 38 -5.71 1.92 -9.42
CA THR A 38 -6.79 2.57 -8.69
C THR A 38 -7.18 3.88 -9.39
N LEU A 39 -8.29 4.49 -8.96
CA LEU A 39 -8.81 5.70 -9.59
C LEU A 39 -7.87 6.91 -9.43
N ASP A 40 -7.35 7.13 -8.21
CA ASP A 40 -6.65 8.37 -7.85
C ASP A 40 -5.12 8.21 -7.79
N ALA A 41 -4.61 6.98 -7.65
CA ALA A 41 -3.19 6.75 -7.37
C ALA A 41 -2.45 5.90 -8.43
N GLY A 42 -3.07 5.68 -9.59
CA GLY A 42 -2.42 4.98 -10.70
C GLY A 42 -2.15 3.51 -10.42
N ARG A 43 -1.03 2.98 -10.91
CA ARG A 43 -0.64 1.56 -10.80
C ARG A 43 -0.20 1.22 -9.40
N GLN A 44 -1.10 0.64 -8.60
CA GLN A 44 -0.82 0.32 -7.20
C GLN A 44 -0.78 -1.17 -6.86
N LEU A 45 -1.32 -2.04 -7.71
CA LEU A 45 -1.26 -3.48 -7.49
C LEU A 45 -0.55 -4.15 -8.66
N ARG A 46 0.39 -5.06 -8.36
CA ARG A 46 0.99 -5.97 -9.34
C ARG A 46 0.78 -7.41 -8.92
N LEU A 47 0.36 -8.26 -9.85
CA LEU A 47 0.27 -9.70 -9.65
C LEU A 47 1.42 -10.40 -10.36
N VAL A 48 2.03 -11.37 -9.68
CA VAL A 48 3.07 -12.24 -10.22
C VAL A 48 2.80 -13.70 -9.83
N ALA A 49 3.30 -14.65 -10.61
CA ALA A 49 3.18 -16.05 -10.27
C ALA A 49 4.03 -16.39 -9.04
N ALA A 50 3.44 -17.16 -8.10
CA ALA A 50 4.13 -17.70 -6.94
C ALA A 50 3.42 -18.99 -6.47
N PRO A 51 4.12 -19.95 -5.84
CA PRO A 51 3.52 -21.20 -5.38
C PRO A 51 2.38 -21.00 -4.36
N THR A 52 2.48 -19.95 -3.56
CA THR A 52 1.47 -19.58 -2.54
C THR A 52 1.20 -18.09 -2.58
N ARG A 53 0.01 -17.70 -2.12
CA ARG A 53 -0.33 -16.26 -2.01
C ARG A 53 0.53 -15.61 -0.93
N ARG A 54 1.28 -14.58 -1.31
CA ARG A 54 2.18 -13.84 -0.42
C ARG A 54 2.44 -12.42 -0.91
N LEU A 55 2.75 -11.52 0.01
CA LEU A 55 3.32 -10.22 -0.32
C LEU A 55 4.76 -10.44 -0.80
N ILE A 56 5.10 -9.94 -1.97
CA ILE A 56 6.45 -10.01 -2.55
C ILE A 56 7.21 -8.71 -2.35
N ALA A 57 6.52 -7.59 -2.59
CA ALA A 57 7.11 -6.28 -2.42
C ALA A 57 6.05 -5.24 -2.08
N LEU A 58 6.47 -4.18 -1.41
CA LEU A 58 5.69 -2.96 -1.24
C LEU A 58 6.59 -1.73 -1.47
N ARG A 59 5.98 -0.64 -1.93
CA ARG A 59 6.66 0.63 -2.12
C ARG A 59 5.89 1.75 -1.43
N VAL A 60 6.63 2.66 -0.81
CA VAL A 60 6.08 3.78 -0.03
C VAL A 60 6.69 5.08 -0.52
N GLY A 61 5.89 6.11 -0.60
CA GLY A 61 6.32 7.44 -1.00
C GLY A 61 6.97 8.20 0.14
N VAL A 62 8.02 8.94 -0.18
CA VAL A 62 8.69 9.92 0.68
C VAL A 62 8.74 11.27 -0.01
N ASP A 63 8.93 12.35 0.75
CA ASP A 63 8.91 13.71 0.20
C ASP A 63 10.20 14.07 -0.54
N ASP A 64 11.37 13.62 -0.05
CA ASP A 64 12.67 14.03 -0.60
C ASP A 64 13.79 12.99 -0.45
N ALA A 65 14.96 13.30 -0.99
CA ALA A 65 16.14 12.44 -0.93
C ALA A 65 16.75 12.35 0.48
N ASP A 66 16.56 13.36 1.33
CA ASP A 66 17.03 13.32 2.71
C ASP A 66 16.29 12.27 3.53
N ASP A 67 15.01 12.02 3.22
CA ASP A 67 14.24 10.93 3.80
C ASP A 67 14.84 9.56 3.45
N LEU A 68 15.27 9.38 2.19
CA LEU A 68 15.95 8.15 1.76
C LEU A 68 17.30 7.97 2.45
N ALA A 69 18.08 9.03 2.58
CA ALA A 69 19.38 8.98 3.25
C ALA A 69 19.24 8.62 4.73
N ARG A 70 18.22 9.18 5.42
CA ARG A 70 17.92 8.83 6.82
C ARG A 70 17.52 7.37 6.97
N ALA A 71 16.65 6.86 6.09
CA ALA A 71 16.27 5.46 6.10
C ALA A 71 17.46 4.52 5.84
N ALA A 72 18.33 4.84 4.88
CA ALA A 72 19.54 4.09 4.60
C ALA A 72 20.48 4.02 5.84
N ALA A 73 20.70 5.17 6.50
CA ALA A 73 21.52 5.23 7.70
C ALA A 73 20.91 4.43 8.88
N ASN A 74 19.59 4.45 9.03
CA ASN A 74 18.89 3.67 10.05
C ASN A 74 19.00 2.18 9.80
N LEU A 75 18.74 1.73 8.56
CA LEU A 75 18.88 0.32 8.16
C LEU A 75 20.32 -0.18 8.37
N ALA A 76 21.33 0.65 8.05
CA ALA A 76 22.72 0.32 8.29
C ALA A 76 23.00 0.10 9.79
N ARG A 77 22.41 0.90 10.71
CA ARG A 77 22.53 0.68 12.17
C ARG A 77 21.87 -0.62 12.64
N LEU A 78 20.83 -1.08 11.94
CA LEU A 78 20.19 -2.37 12.20
C LEU A 78 20.91 -3.54 11.51
N GLY A 79 22.01 -3.28 10.78
CA GLY A 79 22.72 -4.31 10.02
C GLY A 79 21.95 -4.81 8.79
N VAL A 80 20.96 -4.08 8.32
CA VAL A 80 20.15 -4.45 7.14
C VAL A 80 20.72 -3.78 5.90
N PRO A 81 21.18 -4.54 4.90
CA PRO A 81 21.64 -3.99 3.63
C PRO A 81 20.51 -3.25 2.91
N ALA A 82 20.84 -2.08 2.37
CA ALA A 82 19.92 -1.27 1.59
C ALA A 82 20.63 -0.72 0.34
N ASP A 83 19.91 -0.66 -0.77
CA ASP A 83 20.39 -0.17 -2.05
C ASP A 83 19.75 1.19 -2.33
N LEU A 84 20.55 2.26 -2.18
CA LEU A 84 20.12 3.64 -2.44
C LEU A 84 20.58 4.07 -3.82
N ARG A 85 19.63 4.33 -4.73
CA ARG A 85 19.89 4.74 -6.11
C ARG A 85 19.01 5.92 -6.51
N GLY A 86 19.63 7.08 -6.71
CA GLY A 86 18.90 8.28 -7.14
C GLY A 86 17.76 8.63 -6.19
N THR A 87 16.54 8.50 -6.66
CA THR A 87 15.31 8.83 -5.93
C THR A 87 14.62 7.59 -5.29
N SER A 88 15.34 6.49 -5.15
CA SER A 88 14.79 5.21 -4.64
C SER A 88 15.75 4.54 -3.66
N LEU A 89 15.21 3.97 -2.60
CA LEU A 89 15.87 3.06 -1.67
C LEU A 89 15.15 1.72 -1.69
N GLU A 90 15.89 0.61 -1.74
CA GLU A 90 15.31 -0.72 -1.62
C GLU A 90 16.02 -1.53 -0.54
N ALA A 91 15.26 -2.23 0.30
CA ALA A 91 15.78 -3.16 1.29
C ALA A 91 14.87 -4.38 1.37
N THR A 92 15.40 -5.51 1.86
CA THR A 92 14.60 -6.71 2.11
C THR A 92 14.40 -6.86 3.61
N GLU A 93 13.14 -7.00 4.03
CA GLU A 93 12.80 -7.28 5.42
C GLU A 93 13.32 -8.68 5.81
N PRO A 94 14.17 -8.79 6.84
CA PRO A 94 14.95 -10.02 7.07
C PRO A 94 14.14 -11.26 7.45
N VAL A 95 12.99 -11.09 8.11
CA VAL A 95 12.18 -12.21 8.63
C VAL A 95 11.25 -12.77 7.55
N THR A 96 10.58 -11.89 6.81
CA THR A 96 9.53 -12.27 5.83
C THR A 96 10.04 -12.37 4.41
N GLY A 97 11.21 -11.77 4.13
CA GLY A 97 11.78 -11.69 2.78
C GLY A 97 11.02 -10.74 1.85
N VAL A 98 10.13 -9.89 2.39
CA VAL A 98 9.41 -8.88 1.60
C VAL A 98 10.38 -7.76 1.21
N ARG A 99 10.42 -7.44 -0.07
CA ARG A 99 11.16 -6.26 -0.56
C ARG A 99 10.37 -5.00 -0.26
N VAL A 100 11.02 -4.03 0.35
CA VAL A 100 10.42 -2.74 0.69
C VAL A 100 11.20 -1.63 -0.02
N GLY A 101 10.49 -0.86 -0.83
CA GLY A 101 11.03 0.31 -1.51
C GLY A 101 10.50 1.61 -0.93
N LEU A 102 11.37 2.60 -0.78
CA LEU A 102 11.00 4.00 -0.58
C LEU A 102 11.34 4.78 -1.84
N ASP A 103 10.39 5.57 -2.34
CA ASP A 103 10.58 6.40 -3.53
C ASP A 103 10.22 7.85 -3.24
N VAL A 104 11.05 8.78 -3.72
CA VAL A 104 10.63 10.20 -3.79
C VAL A 104 9.50 10.30 -4.80
N ALA A 105 8.32 10.60 -4.32
CA ALA A 105 7.11 10.63 -5.14
C ALA A 105 6.12 11.70 -4.67
N PRO A 106 5.29 12.24 -5.56
CA PRO A 106 4.26 13.18 -5.17
C PRO A 106 3.20 12.49 -4.30
N ARG A 107 2.66 13.23 -3.34
CA ARG A 107 1.54 12.75 -2.52
C ARG A 107 0.30 12.56 -3.38
N THR A 108 -0.40 11.45 -3.19
CA THR A 108 -1.69 11.21 -3.87
C THR A 108 -2.69 12.27 -3.44
N ARG A 109 -3.19 13.03 -4.41
CA ARG A 109 -4.27 14.00 -4.19
C ARG A 109 -5.61 13.31 -4.34
N GLN A 110 -6.52 13.59 -3.43
CA GLN A 110 -7.90 13.12 -3.49
C GLN A 110 -8.83 14.30 -3.26
N ASP A 111 -9.78 14.49 -4.16
CA ASP A 111 -10.81 15.48 -3.94
C ASP A 111 -11.65 15.14 -2.71
N PRO A 112 -11.95 16.12 -1.84
CA PRO A 112 -12.83 15.91 -0.70
C PRO A 112 -14.20 15.41 -1.16
N VAL A 113 -14.67 14.34 -0.55
CA VAL A 113 -16.05 13.88 -0.74
C VAL A 113 -16.83 14.33 0.49
N PRO A 114 -17.98 15.03 0.33
CA PRO A 114 -18.82 15.40 1.46
C PRO A 114 -19.14 14.18 2.31
N ALA A 115 -18.95 14.28 3.62
CA ALA A 115 -19.33 13.22 4.54
C ALA A 115 -20.86 13.07 4.50
N THR A 116 -21.32 11.83 4.35
CA THR A 116 -22.75 11.54 4.55
C THR A 116 -23.09 11.72 6.02
N ALA A 117 -24.32 12.19 6.31
CA ALA A 117 -24.80 12.28 7.68
C ALA A 117 -24.71 10.94 8.40
N TYR A 118 -24.19 10.92 9.61
CA TYR A 118 -24.04 9.69 10.40
C TYR A 118 -24.41 9.92 11.87
N ASN A 119 -24.80 8.82 12.54
CA ASN A 119 -25.01 8.83 13.98
C ASN A 119 -23.77 8.24 14.66
N GLY A 120 -23.37 8.85 15.77
CA GLY A 120 -22.24 8.42 16.59
C GLY A 120 -22.42 8.92 18.04
N PRO A 121 -21.48 8.65 18.94
CA PRO A 121 -21.57 9.15 20.31
C PRO A 121 -21.75 10.68 20.35
N GLY A 122 -22.88 11.14 20.92
CA GLY A 122 -23.24 12.56 21.01
C GLY A 122 -23.63 13.23 19.68
N ARG A 123 -23.84 12.46 18.61
CA ARG A 123 -24.17 12.98 17.28
C ARG A 123 -25.31 12.23 16.62
N PHE A 124 -26.36 12.94 16.24
CA PHE A 124 -27.61 12.40 15.68
C PHE A 124 -27.99 13.09 14.36
N ASP A 125 -27.07 13.10 13.40
CA ASP A 125 -27.27 13.81 12.14
C ASP A 125 -28.28 13.12 11.21
N ARG A 126 -28.52 11.81 11.40
CA ARG A 126 -29.54 11.04 10.67
C ARG A 126 -30.74 10.79 11.55
N GLN A 127 -31.65 11.73 11.60
CA GLN A 127 -32.91 11.57 12.36
C GLN A 127 -33.87 10.67 11.56
N GLY A 128 -34.30 9.56 12.18
CA GLY A 128 -35.33 8.68 11.62
C GLY A 128 -34.98 7.90 10.34
N SER A 129 -33.74 8.02 9.84
CA SER A 129 -33.31 7.35 8.60
C SER A 129 -32.29 6.23 8.84
N ARG A 130 -32.34 5.18 8.03
CA ARG A 130 -31.30 4.15 7.99
C ARG A 130 -30.01 4.73 7.42
N ALA A 131 -28.87 4.11 7.77
CA ALA A 131 -27.64 4.36 7.03
C ALA A 131 -27.91 4.18 5.52
N PRO A 132 -27.39 5.08 4.65
CA PRO A 132 -27.48 4.84 3.23
C PRO A 132 -26.90 3.45 2.93
N GLY A 133 -27.72 2.59 2.34
CA GLY A 133 -27.31 1.27 1.91
C GLY A 133 -26.31 1.43 0.76
N PHE A 134 -25.61 0.34 0.44
CA PHE A 134 -24.81 0.28 -0.77
C PHE A 134 -25.74 0.42 -1.98
N THR A 135 -25.63 1.52 -2.71
CA THR A 135 -26.35 1.67 -3.96
C THR A 135 -25.58 0.92 -5.05
N ARG A 136 -26.18 -0.12 -5.61
CA ARG A 136 -25.61 -0.86 -6.75
C ARG A 136 -25.66 -0.09 -8.07
N GLN A 137 -25.87 1.20 -8.03
CA GLN A 137 -25.86 2.06 -9.19
C GLN A 137 -24.42 2.46 -9.52
N GLY A 138 -23.89 1.85 -10.54
CA GLY A 138 -22.54 2.09 -11.02
C GLY A 138 -21.50 1.08 -10.53
N ARG A 139 -20.38 1.04 -11.25
CA ARG A 139 -19.26 0.15 -10.96
C ARG A 139 -18.43 0.72 -9.80
N VAL A 140 -18.16 -0.08 -8.79
CA VAL A 140 -17.22 0.30 -7.73
C VAL A 140 -15.84 0.53 -8.35
N ARG A 141 -15.20 1.63 -7.99
CA ARG A 141 -13.83 1.95 -8.40
C ARG A 141 -13.01 2.31 -7.17
N PRO A 142 -12.15 1.41 -6.69
CA PRO A 142 -11.25 1.70 -5.56
C PRO A 142 -10.41 2.94 -5.84
N ARG A 143 -10.40 3.88 -4.91
CA ARG A 143 -9.73 5.17 -5.10
C ARG A 143 -8.22 5.06 -4.94
N LYS A 144 -7.77 4.36 -3.89
CA LYS A 144 -6.34 4.12 -3.62
C LYS A 144 -6.14 2.87 -2.76
N LEU A 145 -4.93 2.36 -2.75
CA LEU A 145 -4.47 1.37 -1.78
C LEU A 145 -4.29 2.05 -0.42
N GLY A 146 -5.01 1.58 0.60
CA GLY A 146 -5.02 2.18 1.93
C GLY A 146 -3.97 1.60 2.87
N HIS A 147 -3.83 0.29 2.90
CA HIS A 147 -2.89 -0.43 3.77
C HIS A 147 -2.54 -1.80 3.21
N ALA A 148 -1.43 -2.35 3.67
CA ALA A 148 -1.03 -3.74 3.46
C ALA A 148 -0.82 -4.41 4.82
N VAL A 149 -1.21 -5.68 4.90
CA VAL A 149 -1.02 -6.50 6.10
C VAL A 149 0.05 -7.54 5.82
N LEU A 150 1.01 -7.64 6.73
CA LEU A 150 2.12 -8.58 6.65
C LEU A 150 2.11 -9.50 7.88
N GLY A 151 2.07 -10.81 7.64
CA GLY A 151 2.30 -11.81 8.68
C GLY A 151 3.79 -12.04 8.88
N SER A 152 4.23 -12.19 10.12
CA SER A 152 5.63 -12.45 10.47
C SER A 152 5.76 -13.53 11.53
N THR A 153 6.81 -14.34 11.45
CA THR A 153 7.18 -15.32 12.47
C THR A 153 7.95 -14.68 13.63
N ASP A 154 8.53 -13.49 13.44
CA ASP A 154 9.10 -12.64 14.47
C ASP A 154 8.57 -11.20 14.32
N PRO A 155 7.41 -10.90 14.93
CA PRO A 155 6.79 -9.57 14.82
C PRO A 155 7.66 -8.44 15.39
N ARG A 156 8.52 -8.72 16.39
CA ARG A 156 9.38 -7.69 16.98
C ARG A 156 10.48 -7.26 16.00
N ALA A 157 11.18 -8.23 15.42
CA ALA A 157 12.21 -7.93 14.43
C ALA A 157 11.62 -7.23 13.19
N THR A 158 10.48 -7.74 12.68
CA THR A 158 9.77 -7.09 11.56
C THR A 158 9.34 -5.67 11.93
N MET A 159 8.78 -5.45 13.12
CA MET A 159 8.36 -4.12 13.54
C MET A 159 9.56 -3.16 13.63
N SER A 160 10.70 -3.58 14.23
CA SER A 160 11.92 -2.78 14.30
C SER A 160 12.44 -2.40 12.90
N PHE A 161 12.39 -3.31 11.93
CA PHE A 161 12.74 -2.99 10.56
C PHE A 161 11.87 -1.83 10.01
N PHE A 162 10.55 -1.87 10.22
CA PHE A 162 9.66 -0.82 9.72
C PHE A 162 9.76 0.48 10.53
N THR A 163 9.77 0.42 11.89
CA THR A 163 9.77 1.61 12.74
C THR A 163 11.16 2.24 12.85
N ASP A 164 12.15 1.47 13.30
CA ASP A 164 13.48 1.98 13.59
C ASP A 164 14.34 2.11 12.33
N GLY A 165 14.11 1.24 11.34
CA GLY A 165 14.80 1.24 10.06
C GLY A 165 14.21 2.24 9.07
N LEU A 166 12.94 2.05 8.74
CA LEU A 166 12.28 2.83 7.68
C LEU A 166 11.49 4.05 8.19
N GLY A 167 11.20 4.14 9.49
CA GLY A 167 10.53 5.28 10.12
C GLY A 167 8.99 5.31 9.97
N PHE A 168 8.36 4.12 9.90
CA PHE A 168 6.91 3.96 9.94
C PHE A 168 6.31 4.37 11.29
#